data_702629a794df6e84401655e8356cc348
#
_entry.id   702629a794df6e84401655e8356cc348
#
_cell.length_a   1.000
_cell.length_b   1.000
_cell.length_c   1.000
_cell.angle_alpha   90.00
_cell.angle_beta   90.00
_cell.angle_gamma   90.00
#
_symmetry.space_group_name_H-M   'P 1'
#
loop_
_entity.id
_entity.type
_entity.pdbx_description
1 polymer ?
#
loop_
_entity_poly.entity_id
_entity_poly.type
_entity_poly.pdbx_seq_one_letter_code
_entity_poly.pdbx_strand_id
1 'polypeptide(L)'
;MTEKELAALCAAITPPDEAARAAAHAHWASLAKPLGGLGGLETTIEDAAALTGSAKLDISRRAVLVLCADNGVVAQGVSQTDSSVTRAVAENLAARRTSVCRMAQTARCEVVPVDMGIAGEPVPGVLDCRIAPGTADFTLGPAMSREQAVEAIGRGIRLVQEQKKAGVGLLATGEMGIGNTTTSSAVAAVLLGQPVEGMTGRGAGLSDEGLARKIDAIHRGIAKNQPDSADALDVLAKLGGFDIAGLCGVFLGGALEGVPVLADGFISCVAALCAVRLCPAAAKAVFASHCSTEPAAKLVLDALNKKALITAGLHLGEGTGAVAAIPLWDMALAVYDGCYSFEEGGIEAYTPQGGAGC
;
A
#
# COMPACT_ATOMS: atom_id res chain seq x y z
N MET A 1 2.87 4.30 20.91
CA MET A 1 1.38 4.27 20.84
C MET A 1 0.87 3.01 21.53
N THR A 2 -0.27 3.06 22.23
CA THR A 2 -0.95 1.91 22.83
C THR A 2 -2.08 1.39 21.92
N GLU A 3 -2.55 0.15 22.13
CA GLU A 3 -3.72 -0.38 21.39
C GLU A 3 -4.98 0.47 21.61
N LYS A 4 -5.17 1.02 22.80
CA LYS A 4 -6.30 1.91 23.10
C LYS A 4 -6.23 3.20 22.28
N GLU A 5 -5.05 3.77 22.13
CA GLU A 5 -4.83 4.96 21.28
C GLU A 5 -5.04 4.64 19.81
N LEU A 6 -4.56 3.47 19.33
CA LEU A 6 -4.82 3.01 17.97
C LEU A 6 -6.32 2.85 17.71
N ALA A 7 -7.04 2.19 18.62
CA ALA A 7 -8.49 2.03 18.52
C ALA A 7 -9.23 3.39 18.49
N ALA A 8 -8.77 4.36 19.30
CA ALA A 8 -9.33 5.71 19.29
C ALA A 8 -9.08 6.44 17.94
N LEU A 9 -7.89 6.30 17.36
CA LEU A 9 -7.60 6.85 16.02
C LEU A 9 -8.46 6.19 14.93
N CYS A 10 -8.61 4.86 14.97
CA CYS A 10 -9.51 4.15 14.05
C CYS A 10 -10.96 4.63 14.16
N ALA A 11 -11.44 4.85 15.39
CA ALA A 11 -12.81 5.35 15.63
C ALA A 11 -13.00 6.81 15.16
N ALA A 12 -11.94 7.58 15.01
CA ALA A 12 -11.98 8.95 14.47
C ALA A 12 -12.02 9.00 12.94
N ILE A 13 -11.78 7.89 12.24
CA ILE A 13 -11.86 7.85 10.78
C ILE A 13 -13.33 7.91 10.36
N THR A 14 -13.70 9.02 9.71
CA THR A 14 -15.07 9.24 9.21
C THR A 14 -15.36 8.40 7.95
N PRO A 15 -16.62 8.10 7.64
CA PRO A 15 -17.02 7.55 6.34
C PRO A 15 -16.60 8.44 5.17
N PRO A 16 -16.55 7.92 3.92
CA PRO A 16 -16.37 8.76 2.72
C PRO A 16 -17.46 9.84 2.62
N ASP A 17 -17.10 10.99 2.05
CA ASP A 17 -18.04 12.07 1.76
C ASP A 17 -18.76 11.79 0.42
N GLU A 18 -19.97 11.25 0.50
CA GLU A 18 -20.77 10.91 -0.69
C GLU A 18 -21.29 12.16 -1.44
N ALA A 19 -21.37 13.31 -0.78
CA ALA A 19 -21.71 14.56 -1.46
C ALA A 19 -20.56 15.03 -2.35
N ALA A 20 -19.32 14.95 -1.87
CA ALA A 20 -18.13 15.24 -2.67
C ALA A 20 -17.97 14.25 -3.84
N ARG A 21 -18.23 12.94 -3.61
CA ARG A 21 -18.29 11.93 -4.67
C ARG A 21 -19.30 12.29 -5.75
N ALA A 22 -20.53 12.60 -5.35
CA ALA A 22 -21.60 12.96 -6.27
C ALA A 22 -21.27 14.23 -7.06
N ALA A 23 -20.65 15.22 -6.42
CA ALA A 23 -20.20 16.44 -7.10
C ALA A 23 -19.12 16.14 -8.16
N ALA A 24 -18.14 15.27 -7.85
CA ALA A 24 -17.13 14.85 -8.81
C ALA A 24 -17.73 14.05 -9.97
N HIS A 25 -18.66 13.14 -9.69
CA HIS A 25 -19.40 12.41 -10.72
C HIS A 25 -20.21 13.34 -11.63
N ALA A 26 -20.93 14.30 -11.06
CA ALA A 26 -21.68 15.29 -11.83
C ALA A 26 -20.77 16.16 -12.72
N HIS A 27 -19.58 16.52 -12.21
CA HIS A 27 -18.59 17.24 -13.01
C HIS A 27 -18.10 16.38 -14.19
N TRP A 28 -17.73 15.10 -13.97
CA TRP A 28 -17.39 14.18 -15.05
C TRP A 28 -18.49 14.06 -16.11
N ALA A 29 -19.75 13.98 -15.69
CA ALA A 29 -20.90 13.88 -16.56
C ALA A 29 -21.16 15.16 -17.38
N SER A 30 -20.71 16.33 -16.90
CA SER A 30 -20.85 17.62 -17.60
C SER A 30 -19.84 17.82 -18.72
N LEU A 31 -18.73 17.10 -18.72
CA LEU A 31 -17.65 17.23 -19.72
C LEU A 31 -18.08 16.60 -21.06
N ALA A 32 -17.72 17.26 -22.18
CA ALA A 32 -18.08 16.85 -23.53
C ALA A 32 -17.28 15.60 -23.98
N LYS A 33 -17.59 14.46 -23.37
CA LYS A 33 -17.01 13.15 -23.64
C LYS A 33 -18.03 12.03 -23.44
N PRO A 34 -17.80 10.81 -23.92
CA PRO A 34 -18.63 9.66 -23.58
C PRO A 34 -18.73 9.47 -22.05
N LEU A 35 -19.93 9.21 -21.54
CA LEU A 35 -20.17 8.94 -20.12
C LEU A 35 -19.36 7.72 -19.68
N GLY A 36 -18.60 7.85 -18.59
CA GLY A 36 -17.74 6.78 -18.09
C GLY A 36 -16.56 6.42 -19.01
N GLY A 37 -16.26 7.24 -20.04
CA GLY A 37 -15.30 6.92 -21.09
C GLY A 37 -13.85 6.72 -20.64
N LEU A 38 -13.45 7.23 -19.45
CA LEU A 38 -12.16 6.97 -18.85
C LEU A 38 -12.19 5.84 -17.78
N GLY A 39 -13.37 5.25 -17.55
CA GLY A 39 -13.53 4.05 -16.70
C GLY A 39 -12.94 4.23 -15.30
N GLY A 40 -12.00 3.36 -14.93
CA GLY A 40 -11.37 3.36 -13.60
C GLY A 40 -10.68 4.67 -13.21
N LEU A 41 -10.27 5.49 -14.18
CA LEU A 41 -9.68 6.80 -13.88
C LEU A 41 -10.72 7.78 -13.33
N GLU A 42 -11.95 7.76 -13.87
CA GLU A 42 -13.05 8.59 -13.35
C GLU A 42 -13.41 8.17 -11.92
N THR A 43 -13.62 6.87 -11.71
CA THR A 43 -13.91 6.31 -10.37
C THR A 43 -12.81 6.63 -9.36
N THR A 44 -11.54 6.63 -9.79
CA THR A 44 -10.41 6.98 -8.92
C THR A 44 -10.50 8.44 -8.44
N ILE A 45 -10.85 9.38 -9.30
CA ILE A 45 -11.02 10.79 -8.92
C ILE A 45 -12.27 10.98 -8.04
N GLU A 46 -13.36 10.28 -8.33
CA GLU A 46 -14.58 10.29 -7.49
C GLU A 46 -14.30 9.74 -6.08
N ASP A 47 -13.55 8.63 -5.98
CA ASP A 47 -13.14 8.05 -4.70
C ASP A 47 -12.21 8.98 -3.92
N ALA A 48 -11.28 9.66 -4.61
CA ALA A 48 -10.40 10.65 -3.99
C ALA A 48 -11.19 11.89 -3.52
N ALA A 49 -12.17 12.32 -4.27
CA ALA A 49 -13.09 13.39 -3.84
C ALA A 49 -13.85 13.01 -2.57
N ALA A 50 -14.37 11.78 -2.52
CA ALA A 50 -15.06 11.26 -1.34
C ALA A 50 -14.15 11.13 -0.11
N LEU A 51 -12.87 10.79 -0.31
CA LEU A 51 -11.87 10.73 0.76
C LEU A 51 -11.54 12.12 1.31
N THR A 52 -11.30 13.08 0.39
CA THR A 52 -10.85 14.45 0.77
C THR A 52 -11.97 15.39 1.18
N GLY A 53 -13.24 15.05 0.90
CA GLY A 53 -14.40 15.91 1.09
C GLY A 53 -14.46 17.05 0.07
N SER A 54 -13.80 16.92 -1.07
CA SER A 54 -13.74 17.98 -2.11
C SER A 54 -13.68 17.40 -3.50
N ALA A 55 -14.55 17.88 -4.41
CA ALA A 55 -14.48 17.55 -5.82
C ALA A 55 -13.27 18.20 -6.53
N LYS A 56 -12.60 19.17 -5.89
CA LYS A 56 -11.37 19.76 -6.39
C LYS A 56 -10.17 19.15 -5.66
N LEU A 57 -9.32 18.43 -6.42
CA LEU A 57 -8.17 17.73 -5.89
C LEU A 57 -6.87 18.47 -6.22
N ASP A 58 -5.95 18.52 -5.27
CA ASP A 58 -4.58 18.96 -5.49
C ASP A 58 -3.59 17.85 -5.10
N ILE A 59 -3.00 17.23 -6.12
CA ILE A 59 -1.98 16.20 -5.97
C ILE A 59 -0.60 16.69 -6.47
N SER A 60 -0.41 17.99 -6.58
CA SER A 60 0.83 18.59 -7.11
C SER A 60 2.05 18.24 -6.27
N ARG A 61 1.89 18.15 -4.94
CA ARG A 61 2.91 17.61 -4.02
C ARG A 61 2.60 16.17 -3.69
N ARG A 62 3.53 15.31 -3.99
CA ARG A 62 3.39 13.85 -3.85
C ARG A 62 4.67 13.21 -3.38
N ALA A 63 4.56 12.14 -2.59
CA ALA A 63 5.70 11.41 -2.08
C ALA A 63 5.45 9.90 -2.11
N VAL A 64 6.52 9.11 -2.31
CA VAL A 64 6.54 7.67 -2.08
C VAL A 64 7.31 7.38 -0.80
N LEU A 65 6.62 6.76 0.16
CA LEU A 65 7.20 6.30 1.41
C LEU A 65 7.73 4.88 1.21
N VAL A 66 9.05 4.69 1.22
CA VAL A 66 9.67 3.37 1.06
C VAL A 66 10.12 2.89 2.44
N LEU A 67 9.33 2.01 3.05
CA LEU A 67 9.58 1.49 4.40
C LEU A 67 10.53 0.29 4.34
N CYS A 68 11.67 0.41 5.01
CA CYS A 68 12.74 -0.59 4.99
C CYS A 68 12.84 -1.31 6.33
N ALA A 69 12.84 -2.66 6.32
CA ALA A 69 13.02 -3.47 7.52
C ALA A 69 13.58 -4.86 7.21
N ASP A 70 14.37 -5.40 8.13
CA ASP A 70 14.83 -6.78 8.07
C ASP A 70 13.79 -7.74 8.65
N ASN A 71 13.66 -8.90 8.02
CA ASN A 71 12.74 -9.96 8.42
C ASN A 71 13.51 -11.20 8.87
N GLY A 72 13.36 -11.61 10.12
CA GLY A 72 14.12 -12.72 10.74
C GLY A 72 13.92 -14.08 10.05
N VAL A 73 12.79 -14.26 9.37
CA VAL A 73 12.51 -15.49 8.60
C VAL A 73 13.51 -15.75 7.47
N VAL A 74 14.33 -14.78 7.09
CA VAL A 74 15.43 -14.96 6.12
C VAL A 74 16.39 -16.07 6.56
N ALA A 75 16.58 -16.28 7.87
CA ALA A 75 17.36 -17.37 8.43
C ALA A 75 16.89 -18.76 7.96
N GLN A 76 15.67 -18.90 7.46
CA GLN A 76 15.12 -20.16 6.93
C GLN A 76 15.46 -20.40 5.44
N GLY A 77 16.31 -19.57 4.82
CA GLY A 77 16.69 -19.72 3.41
C GLY A 77 15.51 -19.47 2.43
N VAL A 78 14.64 -18.56 2.77
CA VAL A 78 13.41 -18.18 2.00
C VAL A 78 13.66 -17.07 0.97
N SER A 79 14.92 -16.66 0.80
CA SER A 79 15.36 -15.67 -0.18
C SER A 79 16.67 -16.10 -0.84
N GLN A 80 16.96 -15.57 -2.04
CA GLN A 80 18.24 -15.76 -2.73
C GLN A 80 19.40 -14.97 -2.09
N THR A 81 19.06 -13.92 -1.34
CA THR A 81 20.01 -13.00 -0.71
C THR A 81 19.75 -12.93 0.79
N ASP A 82 20.73 -12.45 1.53
CA ASP A 82 20.61 -12.18 2.96
C ASP A 82 20.17 -10.74 3.26
N SER A 83 20.00 -10.43 4.54
CA SER A 83 19.51 -9.12 5.01
C SER A 83 20.47 -7.95 4.72
N SER A 84 21.73 -8.19 4.33
CA SER A 84 22.66 -7.11 3.94
C SER A 84 22.15 -6.31 2.74
N VAL A 85 21.36 -6.96 1.87
CA VAL A 85 20.77 -6.31 0.70
C VAL A 85 19.71 -5.28 1.09
N THR A 86 18.95 -5.49 2.17
CA THR A 86 18.01 -4.48 2.70
C THR A 86 18.73 -3.16 2.97
N ARG A 87 19.86 -3.23 3.70
CA ARG A 87 20.68 -2.07 4.00
C ARG A 87 21.27 -1.43 2.75
N ALA A 88 21.86 -2.24 1.85
CA ALA A 88 22.47 -1.74 0.62
C ALA A 88 21.45 -1.01 -0.27
N VAL A 89 20.21 -1.50 -0.37
CA VAL A 89 19.16 -0.83 -1.12
C VAL A 89 18.70 0.44 -0.41
N ALA A 90 18.56 0.45 0.94
CA ALA A 90 18.23 1.66 1.70
C ALA A 90 19.28 2.78 1.49
N GLU A 91 20.57 2.44 1.49
CA GLU A 91 21.66 3.37 1.16
C GLU A 91 21.53 3.93 -0.28
N ASN A 92 21.16 3.08 -1.24
CA ASN A 92 20.95 3.50 -2.62
C ASN A 92 19.65 4.30 -2.82
N LEU A 93 18.61 4.06 -2.04
CA LEU A 93 17.41 4.92 -1.96
C LEU A 93 17.79 6.33 -1.49
N ALA A 94 18.56 6.43 -0.39
CA ALA A 94 19.06 7.71 0.11
C ALA A 94 19.93 8.43 -0.94
N ALA A 95 20.77 7.68 -1.66
CA ALA A 95 21.61 8.19 -2.75
C ALA A 95 20.84 8.45 -4.07
N ARG A 96 19.52 8.22 -4.12
CA ARG A 96 18.67 8.40 -5.30
C ARG A 96 19.08 7.57 -6.52
N ARG A 97 19.51 6.32 -6.32
CA ARG A 97 20.06 5.44 -7.37
C ARG A 97 19.16 4.28 -7.77
N THR A 98 18.13 3.96 -6.97
CA THR A 98 17.25 2.80 -7.21
C THR A 98 16.24 3.04 -8.33
N SER A 99 15.52 1.97 -8.71
CA SER A 99 14.52 2.02 -9.77
C SER A 99 13.40 3.01 -9.47
N VAL A 100 12.85 2.98 -8.25
CA VAL A 100 11.79 3.92 -7.86
C VAL A 100 12.28 5.36 -7.91
N CYS A 101 13.55 5.63 -7.54
CA CYS A 101 14.12 6.99 -7.62
C CYS A 101 14.14 7.53 -9.04
N ARG A 102 14.42 6.69 -10.04
CA ARG A 102 14.39 7.09 -11.46
C ARG A 102 12.99 7.33 -11.97
N MET A 103 12.05 6.44 -11.62
CA MET A 103 10.65 6.58 -11.99
C MET A 103 10.01 7.80 -11.31
N ALA A 104 10.34 8.05 -10.05
CA ALA A 104 9.84 9.18 -9.28
C ALA A 104 10.26 10.54 -9.87
N GLN A 105 11.44 10.64 -10.49
CA GLN A 105 11.84 11.84 -11.23
C GLN A 105 10.86 12.17 -12.37
N THR A 106 10.46 11.15 -13.15
CA THR A 106 9.49 11.31 -14.23
C THR A 106 8.09 11.64 -13.69
N ALA A 107 7.68 10.96 -12.62
CA ALA A 107 6.40 11.19 -11.96
C ALA A 107 6.37 12.45 -11.05
N ARG A 108 7.46 13.20 -10.96
CA ARG A 108 7.61 14.37 -10.08
C ARG A 108 7.20 14.05 -8.63
N CYS A 109 7.63 12.90 -8.13
CA CYS A 109 7.31 12.37 -6.82
C CYS A 109 8.55 12.38 -5.94
N GLU A 110 8.44 12.83 -4.69
CA GLU A 110 9.52 12.75 -3.72
C GLU A 110 9.68 11.31 -3.23
N VAL A 111 10.92 10.81 -3.11
CA VAL A 111 11.20 9.49 -2.52
C VAL A 111 11.64 9.71 -1.07
N VAL A 112 10.91 9.12 -0.14
CA VAL A 112 11.21 9.18 1.30
C VAL A 112 11.55 7.78 1.80
N PRO A 113 12.85 7.41 1.87
CA PRO A 113 13.25 6.14 2.46
C PRO A 113 13.13 6.22 3.99
N VAL A 114 12.54 5.20 4.59
CA VAL A 114 12.23 5.13 6.03
C VAL A 114 12.79 3.84 6.61
N ASP A 115 13.61 3.94 7.64
CA ASP A 115 14.10 2.79 8.41
C ASP A 115 13.07 2.43 9.48
N MET A 116 12.37 1.29 9.29
CA MET A 116 11.44 0.74 10.27
C MET A 116 12.10 -0.34 11.15
N GLY A 117 13.25 -0.88 10.70
CA GLY A 117 13.93 -1.95 11.42
C GLY A 117 15.06 -2.59 10.62
N ILE A 118 15.97 -1.80 10.06
CA ILE A 118 17.21 -2.30 9.46
C ILE A 118 18.20 -2.64 10.57
N ALA A 119 18.81 -3.82 10.52
CA ALA A 119 19.83 -4.22 11.49
C ALA A 119 21.12 -3.39 11.34
N GLY A 120 21.82 -3.18 12.46
CA GLY A 120 23.07 -2.41 12.51
C GLY A 120 22.83 -0.91 12.75
N GLU A 121 23.84 -0.09 12.41
CA GLU A 121 23.81 1.36 12.60
C GLU A 121 22.78 2.05 11.72
N PRO A 122 22.27 3.24 12.09
CA PRO A 122 21.39 4.03 11.25
C PRO A 122 21.98 4.28 9.86
N VAL A 123 21.13 4.28 8.83
CA VAL A 123 21.55 4.52 7.44
C VAL A 123 21.46 6.03 7.16
N PRO A 124 22.59 6.71 6.85
CA PRO A 124 22.57 8.14 6.57
C PRO A 124 21.62 8.50 5.41
N GLY A 125 20.79 9.51 5.60
CA GLY A 125 19.83 9.97 4.59
C GLY A 125 18.55 9.14 4.51
N VAL A 126 18.38 8.13 5.35
CA VAL A 126 17.14 7.38 5.58
C VAL A 126 16.48 7.90 6.87
N LEU A 127 15.19 8.17 6.83
CA LEU A 127 14.44 8.66 7.98
C LEU A 127 14.36 7.57 9.06
N ASP A 128 14.87 7.86 10.25
CA ASP A 128 14.87 6.90 11.36
C ASP A 128 13.48 6.82 12.02
N CYS A 129 12.82 5.70 11.77
CA CYS A 129 11.57 5.27 12.42
C CYS A 129 11.70 3.86 13.00
N ARG A 130 12.92 3.45 13.32
CA ARG A 130 13.26 2.08 13.73
C ARG A 130 12.51 1.64 14.99
N ILE A 131 11.91 0.46 14.92
CA ILE A 131 11.23 -0.21 16.04
C ILE A 131 12.22 -1.09 16.79
N ALA A 132 12.93 -1.94 16.04
CA ALA A 132 13.97 -2.84 16.54
C ALA A 132 14.90 -3.24 15.37
N PRO A 133 16.06 -3.86 15.61
CA PRO A 133 16.97 -4.31 14.53
C PRO A 133 16.44 -5.57 13.82
N GLY A 134 15.39 -5.41 13.02
CA GLY A 134 14.67 -6.50 12.37
C GLY A 134 13.67 -7.23 13.28
N THR A 135 12.82 -8.06 12.66
CA THR A 135 11.92 -8.96 13.39
C THR A 135 12.62 -10.24 13.81
N ALA A 136 12.03 -10.99 14.73
CA ALA A 136 12.44 -12.36 15.01
C ALA A 136 12.01 -13.30 13.88
N ASP A 137 12.60 -14.52 13.87
CA ASP A 137 12.17 -15.59 12.97
C ASP A 137 10.85 -16.18 13.48
N PHE A 138 9.79 -15.94 12.73
CA PHE A 138 8.45 -16.39 13.09
C PHE A 138 8.27 -17.91 13.13
N THR A 139 9.22 -18.69 12.62
CA THR A 139 9.19 -20.16 12.74
C THR A 139 9.55 -20.64 14.16
N LEU A 140 10.17 -19.75 14.96
CA LEU A 140 10.60 -20.05 16.32
C LEU A 140 9.68 -19.44 17.40
N GLY A 141 8.95 -18.38 17.06
CA GLY A 141 8.05 -17.64 17.93
C GLY A 141 7.45 -16.45 17.18
N PRO A 142 6.74 -15.51 17.83
CA PRO A 142 6.20 -14.34 17.15
C PRO A 142 7.29 -13.50 16.47
N ALA A 143 6.99 -12.94 15.29
CA ALA A 143 7.90 -12.05 14.55
C ALA A 143 8.25 -10.79 15.35
N MET A 144 7.28 -10.25 16.08
CA MET A 144 7.44 -9.10 16.94
C MET A 144 6.43 -9.15 18.10
N SER A 145 6.63 -8.34 19.14
CA SER A 145 5.60 -8.20 20.15
C SER A 145 4.40 -7.41 19.63
N ARG A 146 3.25 -7.57 20.29
CA ARG A 146 2.03 -6.84 19.92
C ARG A 146 2.22 -5.32 20.11
N GLU A 147 2.98 -4.90 21.12
CA GLU A 147 3.34 -3.51 21.35
C GLU A 147 4.24 -2.94 20.24
N GLN A 148 5.19 -3.75 19.74
CA GLN A 148 6.03 -3.38 18.61
C GLN A 148 5.22 -3.21 17.31
N ALA A 149 4.25 -4.08 17.06
CA ALA A 149 3.35 -3.95 15.93
C ALA A 149 2.51 -2.66 16.01
N VAL A 150 1.95 -2.36 17.17
CA VAL A 150 1.21 -1.11 17.44
C VAL A 150 2.09 0.12 17.28
N GLU A 151 3.34 0.06 17.75
CA GLU A 151 4.28 1.18 17.58
C GLU A 151 4.66 1.38 16.11
N ALA A 152 4.89 0.31 15.34
CA ALA A 152 5.16 0.39 13.91
C ALA A 152 3.98 1.00 13.14
N ILE A 153 2.75 0.58 13.42
CA ILE A 153 1.52 1.18 12.89
C ILE A 153 1.48 2.68 13.24
N GLY A 154 1.76 3.03 14.50
CA GLY A 154 1.80 4.42 14.97
C GLY A 154 2.83 5.27 14.24
N ARG A 155 4.00 4.72 13.91
CA ARG A 155 5.01 5.40 13.09
C ARG A 155 4.48 5.68 11.68
N GLY A 156 3.82 4.69 11.06
CA GLY A 156 3.18 4.87 9.75
C GLY A 156 2.13 5.99 9.74
N ILE A 157 1.26 6.04 10.76
CA ILE A 157 0.27 7.13 10.90
C ILE A 157 0.97 8.49 11.02
N ARG A 158 1.99 8.61 11.88
CA ARG A 158 2.75 9.86 12.06
C ARG A 158 3.44 10.32 10.78
N LEU A 159 4.01 9.40 9.99
CA LEU A 159 4.59 9.72 8.69
C LEU A 159 3.59 10.41 7.77
N VAL A 160 2.35 9.91 7.70
CA VAL A 160 1.30 10.54 6.89
C VAL A 160 0.94 11.93 7.43
N GLN A 161 0.83 12.09 8.74
CA GLN A 161 0.56 13.39 9.36
C GLN A 161 1.63 14.43 9.04
N GLU A 162 2.90 14.02 9.06
CA GLU A 162 4.03 14.89 8.70
C GLU A 162 4.00 15.25 7.21
N GLN A 163 3.72 14.29 6.33
CA GLN A 163 3.58 14.55 4.90
C GLN A 163 2.40 15.46 4.59
N LYS A 164 1.26 15.27 5.25
CA LYS A 164 0.09 16.16 5.13
C LYS A 164 0.41 17.60 5.56
N LYS A 165 1.10 17.78 6.69
CA LYS A 165 1.57 19.09 7.16
C LYS A 165 2.53 19.75 6.17
N ALA A 166 3.33 18.95 5.46
CA ALA A 166 4.21 19.42 4.39
C ALA A 166 3.47 19.74 3.09
N GLY A 167 2.14 19.55 3.04
CA GLY A 167 1.29 19.85 1.89
C GLY A 167 1.23 18.74 0.85
N VAL A 168 1.61 17.50 1.19
CA VAL A 168 1.48 16.36 0.29
C VAL A 168 0.01 15.99 0.12
N GLY A 169 -0.45 15.96 -1.12
CA GLY A 169 -1.83 15.63 -1.51
C GLY A 169 -2.01 14.21 -2.04
N LEU A 170 -0.93 13.50 -2.34
CA LEU A 170 -0.95 12.11 -2.79
C LEU A 170 0.26 11.36 -2.25
N LEU A 171 0.02 10.23 -1.61
CA LEU A 171 1.06 9.32 -1.16
C LEU A 171 1.09 8.04 -2.01
N ALA A 172 2.27 7.52 -2.21
CA ALA A 172 2.53 6.18 -2.72
C ALA A 172 3.24 5.35 -1.65
N THR A 173 2.96 4.07 -1.59
CA THR A 173 3.66 3.13 -0.72
C THR A 173 4.76 2.42 -1.50
N GLY A 174 5.86 2.14 -0.82
CA GLY A 174 6.94 1.27 -1.26
C GLY A 174 7.51 0.53 -0.04
N GLU A 175 8.25 -0.49 -0.30
CA GLU A 175 8.89 -1.27 0.75
C GLU A 175 10.25 -1.80 0.29
N MET A 176 11.09 -2.11 1.25
CA MET A 176 12.33 -2.85 1.05
C MET A 176 12.64 -3.68 2.28
N GLY A 177 12.57 -5.00 2.12
CA GLY A 177 12.86 -5.93 3.21
C GLY A 177 13.07 -7.34 2.69
N ILE A 178 14.31 -7.82 2.68
CA ILE A 178 14.54 -9.20 2.28
C ILE A 178 13.72 -10.13 3.17
N GLY A 179 12.96 -11.04 2.54
CA GLY A 179 12.04 -11.96 3.24
C GLY A 179 10.60 -11.48 3.39
N ASN A 180 10.29 -10.21 3.08
CA ASN A 180 8.95 -9.66 3.30
C ASN A 180 7.85 -10.24 2.39
N THR A 181 8.18 -10.81 1.23
CA THR A 181 7.21 -11.61 0.46
C THR A 181 6.80 -12.89 1.20
N THR A 182 7.67 -13.43 2.07
CA THR A 182 7.34 -14.59 2.91
C THR A 182 6.38 -14.19 4.04
N THR A 183 6.68 -13.10 4.76
CA THR A 183 5.81 -12.56 5.80
C THR A 183 4.46 -12.14 5.22
N SER A 184 4.44 -11.48 4.06
CA SER A 184 3.20 -11.10 3.37
C SER A 184 2.35 -12.30 2.96
N SER A 185 2.97 -13.37 2.42
CA SER A 185 2.26 -14.60 2.08
C SER A 185 1.66 -15.27 3.31
N ALA A 186 2.38 -15.30 4.43
CA ALA A 186 1.90 -15.85 5.70
C ALA A 186 0.71 -15.05 6.25
N VAL A 187 0.84 -13.72 6.30
CA VAL A 187 -0.24 -12.82 6.77
C VAL A 187 -1.47 -12.96 5.89
N ALA A 188 -1.31 -12.93 4.56
CA ALA A 188 -2.42 -13.02 3.62
C ALA A 188 -3.11 -14.39 3.68
N ALA A 189 -2.36 -15.50 3.80
CA ALA A 189 -2.90 -16.84 3.93
C ALA A 189 -3.83 -16.95 5.14
N VAL A 190 -3.41 -16.43 6.30
CA VAL A 190 -4.20 -16.45 7.53
C VAL A 190 -5.42 -15.53 7.45
N LEU A 191 -5.25 -14.28 7.03
CA LEU A 191 -6.35 -13.30 6.98
C LEU A 191 -7.43 -13.66 5.96
N LEU A 192 -7.07 -14.38 4.89
CA LEU A 192 -8.01 -14.79 3.84
C LEU A 192 -8.45 -16.24 3.99
N GLY A 193 -7.91 -17.00 4.95
CA GLY A 193 -8.23 -18.42 5.14
C GLY A 193 -7.88 -19.27 3.90
N GLN A 194 -6.79 -18.93 3.20
CA GLN A 194 -6.38 -19.60 1.97
C GLN A 194 -5.19 -20.54 2.20
N PRO A 195 -5.06 -21.62 1.41
CA PRO A 195 -3.90 -22.50 1.47
C PRO A 195 -2.60 -21.73 1.18
N VAL A 196 -1.56 -21.99 1.97
CA VAL A 196 -0.24 -21.34 1.89
C VAL A 196 0.37 -21.46 0.49
N GLU A 197 0.20 -22.63 -0.15
CA GLU A 197 0.73 -22.94 -1.48
C GLU A 197 0.19 -21.98 -2.55
N GLY A 198 -1.09 -21.63 -2.47
CA GLY A 198 -1.75 -20.70 -3.40
C GLY A 198 -1.42 -19.23 -3.12
N MET A 199 -0.90 -18.95 -1.93
CA MET A 199 -0.59 -17.58 -1.48
C MET A 199 0.89 -17.24 -1.59
N THR A 200 1.75 -18.22 -1.94
CA THR A 200 3.21 -18.06 -1.87
C THR A 200 3.83 -18.08 -3.25
N GLY A 201 4.48 -16.98 -3.61
CA GLY A 201 5.25 -16.84 -4.85
C GLY A 201 6.75 -16.97 -4.62
N ARG A 202 7.50 -16.89 -5.75
CA ARG A 202 8.96 -17.01 -5.77
C ARG A 202 9.68 -15.75 -5.30
N GLY A 203 8.93 -14.65 -5.03
CA GLY A 203 9.54 -13.37 -4.71
C GLY A 203 10.57 -12.95 -5.77
N ALA A 204 11.79 -12.65 -5.35
CA ALA A 204 12.89 -12.27 -6.24
C ALA A 204 13.49 -13.44 -7.06
N GLY A 205 12.72 -14.50 -7.33
CA GLY A 205 13.12 -15.56 -8.26
C GLY A 205 13.72 -16.81 -7.60
N LEU A 206 13.15 -17.29 -6.51
CA LEU A 206 13.55 -18.57 -5.88
C LEU A 206 13.44 -19.77 -6.82
N SER A 207 14.35 -20.75 -6.64
CA SER A 207 14.24 -22.09 -7.25
C SER A 207 13.02 -22.85 -6.70
N ASP A 208 12.72 -24.03 -7.26
CA ASP A 208 11.65 -24.90 -6.76
C ASP A 208 11.90 -25.35 -5.31
N GLU A 209 13.14 -25.70 -4.98
CA GLU A 209 13.54 -26.06 -3.62
C GLU A 209 13.45 -24.84 -2.67
N GLY A 210 13.79 -23.65 -3.16
CA GLY A 210 13.66 -22.40 -2.40
C GLY A 210 12.20 -22.08 -2.10
N LEU A 211 11.31 -22.25 -3.08
CA LEU A 211 9.88 -22.08 -2.91
C LEU A 211 9.30 -23.10 -1.92
N ALA A 212 9.72 -24.37 -2.02
CA ALA A 212 9.29 -25.40 -1.07
C ALA A 212 9.71 -25.07 0.38
N ARG A 213 10.97 -24.58 0.58
CA ARG A 213 11.43 -24.12 1.90
C ARG A 213 10.61 -22.93 2.42
N LYS A 214 10.26 -21.99 1.53
CA LYS A 214 9.45 -20.83 1.87
C LYS A 214 8.05 -21.23 2.34
N ILE A 215 7.40 -22.15 1.62
CA ILE A 215 6.10 -22.71 1.99
C ILE A 215 6.18 -23.44 3.33
N ASP A 216 7.20 -24.29 3.52
CA ASP A 216 7.42 -25.00 4.79
C ASP A 216 7.63 -24.05 5.97
N ALA A 217 8.45 -23.00 5.79
CA ALA A 217 8.68 -22.00 6.82
C ALA A 217 7.36 -21.29 7.23
N ILE A 218 6.48 -20.97 6.26
CA ILE A 218 5.18 -20.37 6.54
C ILE A 218 4.30 -21.35 7.32
N HIS A 219 4.20 -22.60 6.92
CA HIS A 219 3.43 -23.62 7.66
C HIS A 219 3.91 -23.78 9.10
N ARG A 220 5.24 -23.90 9.31
CA ARG A 220 5.83 -23.97 10.66
C ARG A 220 5.52 -22.73 11.49
N GLY A 221 5.61 -21.55 10.88
CA GLY A 221 5.30 -20.29 11.56
C GLY A 221 3.85 -20.19 11.99
N ILE A 222 2.91 -20.56 11.12
CA ILE A 222 1.47 -20.59 11.43
C ILE A 222 1.19 -21.61 12.54
N ALA A 223 1.73 -22.83 12.41
CA ALA A 223 1.55 -23.89 13.40
C ALA A 223 2.14 -23.51 14.78
N LYS A 224 3.31 -22.85 14.79
CA LYS A 224 4.00 -22.43 16.01
C LYS A 224 3.25 -21.33 16.75
N ASN A 225 2.78 -20.32 16.02
CA ASN A 225 2.24 -19.09 16.62
C ASN A 225 0.72 -19.09 16.77
N GLN A 226 0.01 -19.97 16.03
CA GLN A 226 -1.47 -20.08 16.06
C GLN A 226 -2.13 -18.68 16.00
N PRO A 227 -1.93 -17.90 14.91
CA PRO A 227 -2.49 -16.57 14.80
C PRO A 227 -4.01 -16.62 14.74
N ASP A 228 -4.66 -15.66 15.41
CA ASP A 228 -6.11 -15.47 15.32
C ASP A 228 -6.45 -14.71 14.04
N SER A 229 -7.06 -15.38 13.07
CA SER A 229 -7.45 -14.79 11.78
C SER A 229 -8.49 -13.65 11.91
N ALA A 230 -9.18 -13.54 13.03
CA ALA A 230 -10.13 -12.46 13.32
C ALA A 230 -9.43 -11.20 13.90
N ASP A 231 -8.20 -11.32 14.37
CA ASP A 231 -7.40 -10.22 14.92
C ASP A 231 -6.20 -9.93 14.01
N ALA A 232 -6.34 -8.95 13.12
CA ALA A 232 -5.28 -8.57 12.19
C ALA A 232 -4.00 -8.07 12.89
N LEU A 233 -4.11 -7.53 14.10
CA LEU A 233 -2.95 -7.12 14.89
C LEU A 233 -2.19 -8.34 15.44
N ASP A 234 -2.90 -9.39 15.85
CA ASP A 234 -2.29 -10.65 16.28
C ASP A 234 -1.56 -11.33 15.10
N VAL A 235 -2.20 -11.35 13.92
CA VAL A 235 -1.59 -11.90 12.71
C VAL A 235 -0.32 -11.13 12.33
N LEU A 236 -0.37 -9.79 12.34
CA LEU A 236 0.80 -8.94 12.08
C LEU A 236 1.93 -9.17 13.09
N ALA A 237 1.62 -9.22 14.38
CA ALA A 237 2.62 -9.43 15.42
C ALA A 237 3.30 -10.79 15.27
N LYS A 238 2.53 -11.83 14.96
CA LYS A 238 3.03 -13.21 14.89
C LYS A 238 3.79 -13.54 13.59
N LEU A 239 3.34 -13.00 12.45
CA LEU A 239 3.81 -13.42 11.12
C LEU A 239 4.32 -12.27 10.24
N GLY A 240 4.11 -11.01 10.64
CA GLY A 240 4.38 -9.83 9.82
C GLY A 240 5.83 -9.35 9.83
N GLY A 241 6.01 -8.13 9.36
CA GLY A 241 7.26 -7.37 9.35
C GLY A 241 7.01 -5.93 9.81
N PHE A 242 8.06 -5.23 10.26
CA PHE A 242 7.94 -3.82 10.65
C PHE A 242 7.59 -2.91 9.46
N ASP A 243 8.04 -3.26 8.25
CA ASP A 243 7.66 -2.62 7.00
C ASP A 243 6.15 -2.75 6.73
N ILE A 244 5.59 -3.97 6.82
CA ILE A 244 4.17 -4.24 6.60
C ILE A 244 3.32 -3.54 7.68
N ALA A 245 3.73 -3.60 8.96
CA ALA A 245 3.03 -2.94 10.05
C ALA A 245 3.07 -1.40 9.90
N GLY A 246 4.21 -0.84 9.50
CA GLY A 246 4.34 0.57 9.18
C GLY A 246 3.46 1.00 8.02
N LEU A 247 3.45 0.22 6.93
CA LEU A 247 2.56 0.47 5.78
C LEU A 247 1.07 0.36 6.16
N CYS A 248 0.69 -0.58 7.03
CA CYS A 248 -0.65 -0.63 7.60
C CYS A 248 -1.01 0.73 8.25
N GLY A 249 -0.08 1.29 9.02
CA GLY A 249 -0.21 2.62 9.61
C GLY A 249 -0.32 3.74 8.56
N VAL A 250 0.38 3.64 7.43
CA VAL A 250 0.26 4.62 6.32
C VAL A 250 -1.15 4.63 5.75
N PHE A 251 -1.80 3.48 5.54
CA PHE A 251 -3.19 3.43 5.06
C PHE A 251 -4.19 3.96 6.09
N LEU A 252 -4.01 3.64 7.37
CA LEU A 252 -4.82 4.21 8.45
C LEU A 252 -4.65 5.74 8.55
N GLY A 253 -3.41 6.22 8.47
CA GLY A 253 -3.08 7.64 8.44
C GLY A 253 -3.68 8.36 7.23
N GLY A 254 -3.65 7.76 6.04
CA GLY A 254 -4.29 8.28 4.83
C GLY A 254 -5.79 8.49 5.01
N ALA A 255 -6.46 7.51 5.63
CA ALA A 255 -7.89 7.60 5.91
C ALA A 255 -8.23 8.64 6.98
N LEU A 256 -7.38 8.80 7.99
CA LEU A 256 -7.53 9.78 9.06
C LEU A 256 -7.33 11.22 8.56
N GLU A 257 -6.30 11.44 7.74
CA GLU A 257 -5.88 12.76 7.28
C GLU A 257 -6.50 13.16 5.92
N GLY A 258 -7.31 12.29 5.30
CA GLY A 258 -7.89 12.54 3.98
C GLY A 258 -6.83 12.63 2.88
N VAL A 259 -5.83 11.75 2.90
CA VAL A 259 -4.77 11.69 1.89
C VAL A 259 -4.89 10.39 1.11
N PRO A 260 -5.08 10.42 -0.22
CA PRO A 260 -5.04 9.23 -1.06
C PRO A 260 -3.70 8.51 -0.96
N VAL A 261 -3.74 7.18 -0.81
CA VAL A 261 -2.53 6.34 -0.71
C VAL A 261 -2.56 5.29 -1.83
N LEU A 262 -1.66 5.43 -2.78
CA LEU A 262 -1.45 4.43 -3.85
C LEU A 262 -0.73 3.22 -3.26
N ALA A 263 -1.43 2.09 -3.21
CA ALA A 263 -0.85 0.81 -2.84
C ALA A 263 0.02 0.32 -4.01
N ASP A 264 1.28 -0.02 -3.75
CA ASP A 264 2.19 -0.63 -4.72
C ASP A 264 1.72 -2.05 -5.11
N GLY A 265 2.56 -3.05 -4.97
CA GLY A 265 2.25 -4.43 -5.31
C GLY A 265 1.63 -5.23 -4.17
N PHE A 266 1.90 -6.54 -4.21
CA PHE A 266 1.35 -7.52 -3.28
C PHE A 266 1.58 -7.16 -1.81
N ILE A 267 2.81 -6.82 -1.41
CA ILE A 267 3.17 -6.54 -0.02
C ILE A 267 2.40 -5.33 0.52
N SER A 268 2.36 -4.24 -0.25
CA SER A 268 1.60 -3.04 0.11
C SER A 268 0.09 -3.31 0.20
N CYS A 269 -0.46 -4.14 -0.70
CA CYS A 269 -1.86 -4.55 -0.64
C CYS A 269 -2.17 -5.43 0.58
N VAL A 270 -1.23 -6.28 1.02
CA VAL A 270 -1.36 -7.03 2.29
C VAL A 270 -1.38 -6.09 3.49
N ALA A 271 -0.52 -5.07 3.50
CA ALA A 271 -0.54 -4.05 4.55
C ALA A 271 -1.87 -3.27 4.55
N ALA A 272 -2.41 -2.92 3.37
CA ALA A 272 -3.72 -2.32 3.23
C ALA A 272 -4.84 -3.25 3.74
N LEU A 273 -4.75 -4.56 3.46
CA LEU A 273 -5.69 -5.55 3.99
C LEU A 273 -5.68 -5.59 5.52
N CYS A 274 -4.49 -5.55 6.14
CA CYS A 274 -4.37 -5.43 7.59
C CYS A 274 -5.04 -4.16 8.12
N ALA A 275 -4.82 -3.01 7.47
CA ALA A 275 -5.45 -1.74 7.85
C ALA A 275 -6.97 -1.80 7.77
N VAL A 276 -7.53 -2.38 6.70
CA VAL A 276 -8.97 -2.53 6.50
C VAL A 276 -9.59 -3.55 7.48
N ARG A 277 -8.85 -4.60 7.85
CA ARG A 277 -9.30 -5.56 8.88
C ARG A 277 -9.28 -4.95 10.28
N LEU A 278 -8.33 -4.08 10.60
CA LEU A 278 -8.28 -3.31 11.86
C LEU A 278 -9.36 -2.22 11.88
N CYS A 279 -9.57 -1.55 10.78
CA CYS A 279 -10.51 -0.44 10.64
C CYS A 279 -11.11 -0.43 9.21
N PRO A 280 -12.33 -0.95 9.01
CA PRO A 280 -12.97 -1.00 7.68
C PRO A 280 -13.05 0.36 6.98
N ALA A 281 -13.17 1.46 7.73
CA ALA A 281 -13.18 2.82 7.17
C ALA A 281 -11.86 3.23 6.51
N ALA A 282 -10.75 2.53 6.78
CA ALA A 282 -9.47 2.77 6.11
C ALA A 282 -9.51 2.47 4.61
N ALA A 283 -10.45 1.63 4.14
CA ALA A 283 -10.62 1.28 2.73
C ALA A 283 -10.77 2.50 1.81
N LYS A 284 -11.29 3.63 2.33
CA LYS A 284 -11.48 4.86 1.56
C LYS A 284 -10.15 5.50 1.10
N ALA A 285 -9.04 5.24 1.81
CA ALA A 285 -7.73 5.79 1.46
C ALA A 285 -6.90 4.85 0.57
N VAL A 286 -7.35 3.61 0.34
CA VAL A 286 -6.62 2.61 -0.44
C VAL A 286 -6.93 2.76 -1.93
N PHE A 287 -5.90 3.07 -2.73
CA PHE A 287 -5.98 3.16 -4.19
C PHE A 287 -5.01 2.15 -4.79
N ALA A 288 -5.51 1.15 -5.52
CA ALA A 288 -4.69 0.10 -6.10
C ALA A 288 -4.01 0.61 -7.38
N SER A 289 -2.68 0.58 -7.41
CA SER A 289 -1.89 1.02 -8.56
C SER A 289 -1.81 -0.06 -9.63
N HIS A 290 -1.31 -1.25 -9.28
CA HIS A 290 -1.13 -2.35 -10.22
C HIS A 290 -1.45 -3.70 -9.58
N CYS A 291 -1.78 -4.67 -10.45
CA CYS A 291 -1.86 -6.07 -10.06
C CYS A 291 -0.47 -6.70 -10.24
N SER A 292 0.17 -7.06 -9.13
CA SER A 292 1.46 -7.76 -9.15
C SER A 292 1.32 -9.18 -9.71
N THR A 293 2.44 -9.76 -10.18
CA THR A 293 2.50 -11.17 -10.63
C THR A 293 2.56 -12.19 -9.48
N GLU A 294 2.65 -11.73 -8.21
CA GLU A 294 2.58 -12.64 -7.07
C GLU A 294 1.24 -13.39 -7.05
N PRO A 295 1.20 -14.70 -6.76
CA PRO A 295 0.01 -15.54 -6.89
C PRO A 295 -1.21 -15.01 -6.12
N ALA A 296 -0.98 -14.46 -4.92
CA ALA A 296 -2.04 -13.94 -4.06
C ALA A 296 -2.47 -12.50 -4.41
N ALA A 297 -1.79 -11.80 -5.32
CA ALA A 297 -2.03 -10.37 -5.56
C ALA A 297 -3.48 -10.07 -5.91
N LYS A 298 -4.06 -10.86 -6.84
CA LYS A 298 -5.46 -10.68 -7.24
C LYS A 298 -6.42 -10.98 -6.09
N LEU A 299 -6.19 -12.04 -5.31
CA LEU A 299 -7.05 -12.41 -4.18
C LEU A 299 -7.07 -11.31 -3.11
N VAL A 300 -5.92 -10.69 -2.84
CA VAL A 300 -5.82 -9.57 -1.90
C VAL A 300 -6.55 -8.33 -2.43
N LEU A 301 -6.41 -8.00 -3.72
CA LEU A 301 -7.15 -6.90 -4.34
C LEU A 301 -8.67 -7.14 -4.31
N ASP A 302 -9.11 -8.37 -4.59
CA ASP A 302 -10.54 -8.75 -4.52
C ASP A 302 -11.07 -8.63 -3.09
N ALA A 303 -10.29 -9.05 -2.08
CA ALA A 303 -10.66 -8.92 -0.67
C ALA A 303 -10.73 -7.45 -0.20
N LEU A 304 -9.94 -6.56 -0.80
CA LEU A 304 -10.00 -5.12 -0.61
C LEU A 304 -11.13 -4.45 -1.40
N ASN A 305 -11.80 -5.18 -2.29
CA ASN A 305 -12.74 -4.65 -3.28
C ASN A 305 -12.11 -3.51 -4.11
N LYS A 306 -10.87 -3.70 -4.56
CA LYS A 306 -10.12 -2.72 -5.36
C LYS A 306 -9.74 -3.28 -6.71
N LYS A 307 -9.81 -2.42 -7.74
CA LYS A 307 -9.35 -2.72 -9.09
C LYS A 307 -8.06 -1.94 -9.35
N ALA A 308 -7.03 -2.63 -9.80
CA ALA A 308 -5.77 -2.00 -10.16
C ALA A 308 -5.89 -1.26 -11.49
N LEU A 309 -5.24 -0.10 -11.60
CA LEU A 309 -5.19 0.69 -12.83
C LEU A 309 -4.25 0.07 -13.88
N ILE A 310 -3.22 -0.66 -13.43
CA ILE A 310 -2.17 -1.21 -14.29
C ILE A 310 -2.13 -2.73 -14.17
N THR A 311 -2.10 -3.42 -15.32
CA THR A 311 -1.82 -4.86 -15.41
C THR A 311 -0.69 -5.04 -16.43
N ALA A 312 0.56 -4.92 -15.98
CA ALA A 312 1.75 -4.93 -16.82
C ALA A 312 2.84 -5.92 -16.35
N GLY A 313 2.46 -6.89 -15.50
CA GLY A 313 3.39 -7.89 -14.99
C GLY A 313 4.47 -7.34 -14.05
N LEU A 314 4.20 -6.22 -13.37
CA LEU A 314 5.14 -5.59 -12.43
C LEU A 314 5.32 -6.44 -11.17
N HIS A 315 6.57 -6.57 -10.69
CA HIS A 315 6.90 -7.31 -9.46
C HIS A 315 8.25 -6.88 -8.85
N LEU A 316 8.65 -5.62 -9.05
CA LEU A 316 9.94 -5.13 -8.58
C LEU A 316 9.91 -4.75 -7.10
N GLY A 317 8.82 -4.13 -6.62
CA GLY A 317 8.75 -3.51 -5.29
C GLY A 317 9.24 -2.06 -5.27
N GLU A 318 9.75 -1.60 -4.14
CA GLU A 318 10.26 -0.23 -3.89
C GLU A 318 9.20 0.89 -4.06
N GLY A 319 7.94 0.57 -4.40
CA GLY A 319 6.92 1.55 -4.76
C GLY A 319 6.86 1.86 -6.26
N THR A 320 7.52 1.06 -7.10
CA THR A 320 7.63 1.33 -8.54
C THR A 320 6.28 1.29 -9.25
N GLY A 321 5.39 0.37 -8.89
CA GLY A 321 4.05 0.30 -9.48
C GLY A 321 3.15 1.44 -9.01
N ALA A 322 3.25 1.85 -7.75
CA ALA A 322 2.54 3.00 -7.22
C ALA A 322 2.97 4.30 -7.93
N VAL A 323 4.27 4.50 -8.10
CA VAL A 323 4.82 5.65 -8.82
C VAL A 323 4.44 5.62 -10.31
N ALA A 324 4.38 4.42 -10.93
CA ALA A 324 3.96 4.27 -12.33
C ALA A 324 2.48 4.68 -12.54
N ALA A 325 1.63 4.59 -11.53
CA ALA A 325 0.23 4.99 -11.60
C ALA A 325 0.03 6.53 -11.49
N ILE A 326 0.98 7.28 -10.95
CA ILE A 326 0.85 8.73 -10.74
C ILE A 326 0.57 9.49 -12.05
N PRO A 327 1.26 9.23 -13.18
CA PRO A 327 0.94 9.88 -14.45
C PRO A 327 -0.48 9.61 -14.96
N LEU A 328 -1.09 8.47 -14.60
CA LEU A 328 -2.50 8.21 -14.94
C LEU A 328 -3.45 9.13 -14.17
N TRP A 329 -3.14 9.42 -12.90
CA TRP A 329 -3.87 10.42 -12.12
C TRP A 329 -3.70 11.83 -12.71
N ASP A 330 -2.47 12.19 -13.11
CA ASP A 330 -2.21 13.48 -13.78
C ASP A 330 -3.05 13.60 -15.07
N MET A 331 -3.10 12.55 -15.90
CA MET A 331 -3.93 12.54 -17.11
C MET A 331 -5.43 12.64 -16.79
N ALA A 332 -5.90 11.93 -15.77
CA ALA A 332 -7.30 12.01 -15.34
C ALA A 332 -7.66 13.43 -14.91
N LEU A 333 -6.84 14.05 -14.05
CA LEU A 333 -7.06 15.42 -13.57
C LEU A 333 -6.92 16.46 -14.69
N ALA A 334 -6.00 16.24 -15.65
CA ALA A 334 -5.90 17.15 -16.79
C ALA A 334 -7.18 17.19 -17.64
N VAL A 335 -7.86 16.04 -17.78
CA VAL A 335 -9.18 16.00 -18.45
C VAL A 335 -10.26 16.58 -17.54
N TYR A 336 -10.27 16.21 -16.25
CA TYR A 336 -11.23 16.65 -15.26
C TYR A 336 -11.27 18.18 -15.13
N ASP A 337 -10.10 18.80 -15.03
CA ASP A 337 -9.98 20.25 -14.80
C ASP A 337 -9.96 21.08 -16.09
N GLY A 338 -9.60 20.50 -17.25
CA GLY A 338 -9.30 21.26 -18.46
C GLY A 338 -10.14 20.94 -19.68
N CYS A 339 -10.98 19.90 -19.66
CA CYS A 339 -11.84 19.59 -20.79
C CYS A 339 -13.06 20.52 -20.77
N TYR A 340 -13.51 20.95 -21.95
CA TYR A 340 -14.73 21.76 -22.08
C TYR A 340 -16.00 20.96 -21.78
N SER A 341 -17.01 21.63 -21.26
CA SER A 341 -18.33 21.06 -21.00
C SER A 341 -19.19 20.93 -22.26
N PHE A 342 -20.27 20.13 -22.20
CA PHE A 342 -21.27 20.07 -23.26
C PHE A 342 -21.86 21.45 -23.54
N GLU A 343 -22.12 22.27 -22.49
CA GLU A 343 -22.66 23.63 -22.62
C GLU A 343 -21.69 24.56 -23.36
N GLU A 344 -20.40 24.57 -22.96
CA GLU A 344 -19.36 25.37 -23.61
C GLU A 344 -19.13 24.96 -25.07
N GLY A 345 -19.27 23.66 -25.39
CA GLY A 345 -19.15 23.11 -26.72
C GLY A 345 -20.39 23.29 -27.59
N GLY A 346 -21.52 23.76 -27.04
CA GLY A 346 -22.80 23.83 -27.73
C GLY A 346 -23.31 22.47 -28.20
N ILE A 347 -22.95 21.42 -27.46
CA ILE A 347 -23.30 20.02 -27.76
C ILE A 347 -24.38 19.59 -26.76
N GLU A 348 -25.42 18.89 -27.24
CA GLU A 348 -26.44 18.31 -26.35
C GLU A 348 -25.79 17.24 -25.44
N ALA A 349 -26.05 17.36 -24.14
CA ALA A 349 -25.50 16.43 -23.15
C ALA A 349 -26.03 15.02 -23.37
N TYR A 350 -25.17 14.02 -23.24
CA TYR A 350 -25.56 12.62 -23.35
C TYR A 350 -26.42 12.21 -22.16
N THR A 351 -27.51 11.52 -22.47
CA THR A 351 -28.34 10.84 -21.46
C THR A 351 -28.02 9.36 -21.46
N PRO A 352 -27.93 8.69 -20.27
CA PRO A 352 -27.75 7.25 -20.22
C PRO A 352 -28.85 6.53 -20.99
N GLN A 353 -28.50 5.77 -22.04
CA GLN A 353 -29.42 5.00 -22.86
C GLN A 353 -29.48 3.55 -22.37
N GLY A 354 -30.16 3.30 -21.25
CA GLY A 354 -30.50 1.95 -20.77
C GLY A 354 -29.41 1.23 -19.98
N GLY A 355 -29.81 0.66 -18.84
CA GLY A 355 -29.13 -0.41 -18.09
C GLY A 355 -27.90 0.02 -17.29
N ALA A 356 -27.98 -0.09 -15.98
CA ALA A 356 -26.82 0.01 -15.09
C ALA A 356 -25.71 -0.95 -15.55
N GLY A 357 -24.52 -0.42 -15.84
CA GLY A 357 -23.30 -1.20 -15.95
C GLY A 357 -22.53 -1.05 -17.24
N CYS A 358 -21.66 -0.06 -17.32
CA CYS A 358 -20.34 -0.21 -17.93
C CYS A 358 -19.29 -0.06 -16.83
#